data_3b7cf89168bb645bb45e7bcef99ef717
#
_entry.id   3b7cf89168bb645bb45e7bcef99ef717
#
_cell.length_a   1.000
_cell.length_b   1.000
_cell.length_c   1.000
_cell.angle_alpha   90.00
_cell.angle_beta   90.00
_cell.angle_gamma   90.00
#
_symmetry.space_group_name_H-M   'P 1'
#
loop_
_entity.id
_entity.type
_entity.pdbx_description
1 polymer ?
#
loop_
_entity_poly.entity_id
_entity_poly.type
_entity_poly.pdbx_seq_one_letter_code
_entity_poly.pdbx_strand_id
1 'polypeptide(L)'
;MLFRSINKFGGKLEAAIGIPEEELRKAAKSAVCKINIDSDSRLAMTAAIRKVFAEKPAEFDPRKYLGPARDNMEKMYMHKIINVLGSDGKLAE
;
A
#
# COMPACT_ATOMS: atom_id res chain seq x y z
N MET A 1 7.74 2.91 -5.40
CA MET A 1 7.92 2.27 -4.10
C MET A 1 7.46 3.19 -2.99
N LEU A 2 6.71 2.65 -2.04
CA LEU A 2 6.07 3.44 -0.98
C LEU A 2 7.08 4.14 -0.06
N PHE A 3 8.18 3.48 0.32
CA PHE A 3 9.17 4.12 1.18
C PHE A 3 9.86 5.31 0.48
N ARG A 4 10.03 5.26 -0.84
CA ARG A 4 10.56 6.40 -1.60
C ARG A 4 9.61 7.58 -1.58
N SER A 5 8.31 7.33 -1.70
CA SER A 5 7.29 8.38 -1.59
C SER A 5 7.31 9.02 -0.21
N ILE A 6 7.41 8.22 0.85
CA ILE A 6 7.50 8.72 2.22
C ILE A 6 8.76 9.58 2.38
N ASN A 7 9.91 9.12 1.90
CA ASN A 7 11.17 9.85 2.02
C ASN A 7 11.19 11.13 1.19
N LYS A 8 10.56 11.13 0.01
CA LYS A 8 10.41 12.31 -0.81
C LYS A 8 9.68 13.43 -0.06
N PHE A 9 8.73 13.09 0.80
CA PHE A 9 7.92 14.05 1.54
C PHE A 9 8.33 14.15 3.02
N GLY A 10 9.61 14.07 3.28
CA GLY A 10 10.20 14.37 4.58
C GLY A 10 10.41 13.17 5.51
N GLY A 11 10.09 11.95 5.06
CA GLY A 11 10.36 10.75 5.83
C GLY A 11 11.83 10.36 5.81
N LYS A 12 12.20 9.49 6.74
CA LYS A 12 13.57 8.98 6.88
C LYS A 12 13.54 7.46 7.10
N LEU A 13 12.83 6.76 6.21
CA LEU A 13 12.78 5.31 6.27
C LEU A 13 14.00 4.72 5.55
N GLU A 14 14.59 3.71 6.17
CA GLU A 14 15.61 2.91 5.51
C GLU A 14 14.95 1.99 4.49
N ALA A 15 15.63 1.74 3.37
CA ALA A 15 15.13 0.81 2.38
C ALA A 15 15.06 -0.59 2.99
N ALA A 16 13.89 -1.18 2.95
CA ALA A 16 13.67 -2.55 3.38
C ALA A 16 13.31 -3.41 2.18
N ILE A 17 13.84 -4.62 2.13
CA ILE A 17 13.54 -5.60 1.10
C ILE A 17 12.59 -6.61 1.71
N GLY A 18 11.35 -6.60 1.22
CA GLY A 18 10.38 -7.65 1.54
C GLY A 18 10.44 -8.79 0.53
N ILE A 19 9.46 -9.67 0.60
CA ILE A 19 9.32 -10.74 -0.39
C ILE A 19 8.84 -10.10 -1.70
N PRO A 20 9.52 -10.35 -2.85
CA PRO A 20 9.08 -9.82 -4.13
C PRO A 20 7.66 -10.26 -4.48
N GLU A 21 6.88 -9.38 -5.10
CA GLU A 21 5.49 -9.68 -5.47
C GLU A 21 5.39 -10.88 -6.42
N GLU A 22 6.38 -11.07 -7.30
CA GLU A 22 6.45 -12.23 -8.21
C GLU A 22 6.51 -13.54 -7.44
N GLU A 23 7.27 -13.60 -6.35
CA GLU A 23 7.35 -14.78 -5.50
C GLU A 23 6.04 -15.02 -4.74
N LEU A 24 5.40 -13.95 -4.26
CA LEU A 24 4.09 -14.05 -3.63
C LEU A 24 3.03 -14.52 -4.63
N ARG A 25 3.10 -14.07 -5.87
CA ARG A 25 2.19 -14.53 -6.93
C ARG A 25 2.35 -16.01 -7.22
N LYS A 26 3.58 -16.48 -7.29
CA LYS A 26 3.87 -17.92 -7.46
C LYS A 26 3.35 -18.73 -6.28
N ALA A 27 3.57 -18.24 -5.04
CA ALA A 27 3.07 -18.88 -3.84
C ALA A 27 1.54 -18.95 -3.83
N ALA A 28 0.86 -17.90 -4.26
CA ALA A 28 -0.60 -17.85 -4.33
C ALA A 28 -1.17 -18.86 -5.33
N LYS A 29 -0.41 -19.23 -6.36
CA LYS A 29 -0.80 -20.24 -7.36
C LYS A 29 -0.51 -21.66 -6.90
N SER A 30 0.18 -21.86 -5.80
CA SER A 30 0.56 -23.17 -5.27
C SER A 30 -0.26 -23.54 -4.03
N ALA A 31 0.31 -24.24 -3.09
CA ALA A 31 -0.39 -24.70 -1.89
C ALA A 31 -0.57 -23.63 -0.80
N VAL A 32 -0.10 -22.43 -1.00
CA VAL A 32 -0.25 -21.34 -0.03
C VAL A 32 -1.66 -20.82 -0.04
N CYS A 33 -2.34 -20.89 1.11
CA CYS A 33 -3.74 -20.50 1.26
C CYS A 33 -3.93 -19.15 1.94
N LYS A 34 -2.86 -18.57 2.52
CA LYS A 34 -2.92 -17.31 3.23
C LYS A 34 -1.63 -16.53 3.07
N ILE A 35 -1.76 -15.25 2.82
CA ILE A 35 -0.64 -14.29 2.75
C ILE A 35 -0.99 -13.11 3.66
N ASN A 36 -0.08 -12.77 4.59
CA ASN A 36 -0.25 -11.62 5.45
C ASN A 36 0.25 -10.36 4.76
N ILE A 37 -0.55 -9.29 4.81
CA ILE A 37 -0.22 -7.98 4.26
C ILE A 37 -0.52 -6.94 5.35
N ASP A 38 0.50 -6.27 5.86
CA ASP A 38 0.33 -5.21 6.87
C ASP A 38 1.22 -4.01 6.58
N SER A 39 2.52 -4.21 6.46
CA SER A 39 3.48 -3.10 6.29
C SER A 39 3.16 -2.25 5.06
N ASP A 40 2.73 -2.85 3.96
CA ASP A 40 2.36 -2.11 2.75
C ASP A 40 1.17 -1.19 2.99
N SER A 41 0.20 -1.59 3.81
CA SER A 41 -0.92 -0.73 4.20
C SER A 41 -0.45 0.49 4.97
N ARG A 42 0.43 0.29 5.93
CA ARG A 42 1.01 1.36 6.74
C ARG A 42 1.82 2.32 5.89
N LEU A 43 2.63 1.80 4.99
CA LEU A 43 3.44 2.60 4.08
C LEU A 43 2.56 3.41 3.13
N ALA A 44 1.52 2.80 2.55
CA ALA A 44 0.60 3.48 1.65
C ALA A 44 -0.13 4.64 2.34
N MET A 45 -0.63 4.42 3.54
CA MET A 45 -1.29 5.45 4.33
C MET A 45 -0.34 6.58 4.69
N THR A 46 0.83 6.25 5.20
CA THR A 46 1.83 7.23 5.63
C THR A 46 2.33 8.06 4.45
N ALA A 47 2.55 7.45 3.29
CA ALA A 47 2.98 8.16 2.08
C ALA A 47 1.96 9.23 1.67
N ALA A 48 0.67 8.92 1.67
CA ALA A 48 -0.39 9.85 1.32
C ALA A 48 -0.48 11.01 2.32
N ILE A 49 -0.37 10.72 3.62
CA ILE A 49 -0.43 11.74 4.68
C ILE A 49 0.76 12.69 4.57
N ARG A 50 1.97 12.16 4.41
CA ARG A 50 3.17 13.00 4.27
C ARG A 50 3.11 13.87 3.02
N LYS A 51 2.57 13.35 1.93
CA LYS A 51 2.38 14.12 0.70
C LYS A 51 1.49 15.34 0.95
N VAL A 52 0.36 15.15 1.63
CA VAL A 52 -0.55 16.26 1.96
C VAL A 52 0.15 17.29 2.83
N PHE A 53 0.86 16.87 3.86
CA PHE A 53 1.56 17.80 4.76
C PHE A 53 2.70 18.55 4.07
N ALA A 54 3.37 17.93 3.10
CA ALA A 54 4.44 18.57 2.34
C ALA A 54 3.89 19.55 1.31
N GLU A 55 2.82 19.20 0.61
CA GLU A 55 2.23 20.04 -0.43
C GLU A 55 1.29 21.12 0.12
N LYS A 56 0.65 20.85 1.25
CA LYS A 56 -0.30 21.74 1.91
C LYS A 56 0.06 21.88 3.39
N PRO A 57 1.16 22.57 3.73
CA PRO A 57 1.66 22.60 5.11
C PRO A 57 0.70 23.26 6.12
N ALA A 58 -0.28 24.02 5.66
CA ALA A 58 -1.29 24.63 6.53
C ALA A 58 -2.49 23.73 6.80
N GLU A 59 -2.54 22.54 6.19
CA GLU A 59 -3.69 21.65 6.35
C GLU A 59 -3.71 21.00 7.73
N PHE A 60 -4.83 21.10 8.42
CA PHE A 60 -5.01 20.52 9.75
C PHE A 60 -6.31 19.73 9.90
N ASP A 61 -7.14 19.66 8.86
CA ASP A 61 -8.39 18.87 8.89
C ASP A 61 -8.08 17.40 8.57
N PRO A 62 -8.30 16.49 9.53
CA PRO A 62 -8.04 15.06 9.30
C PRO A 62 -8.72 14.50 8.05
N ARG A 63 -9.88 14.98 7.67
CA ARG A 63 -10.57 14.52 6.46
C ARG A 63 -9.78 14.82 5.20
N LYS A 64 -8.97 15.87 5.20
CA LYS A 64 -8.17 16.29 4.05
C LYS A 64 -6.90 15.47 3.86
N TYR A 65 -6.40 14.79 4.89
CA TYR A 65 -5.25 13.90 4.75
C TYR A 65 -5.60 12.43 4.95
N LEU A 66 -6.64 12.08 5.72
CA LEU A 66 -7.07 10.69 5.87
C LEU A 66 -7.87 10.19 4.67
N GLY A 67 -8.59 11.08 3.97
CA GLY A 67 -9.27 10.71 2.72
C GLY A 67 -8.29 10.19 1.66
N PRO A 68 -7.28 10.97 1.28
CA PRO A 68 -6.22 10.48 0.37
C PRO A 68 -5.49 9.25 0.89
N ALA A 69 -5.28 9.12 2.21
CA ALA A 69 -4.68 7.95 2.81
C ALA A 69 -5.51 6.69 2.55
N ARG A 70 -6.82 6.77 2.76
CA ARG A 70 -7.75 5.68 2.50
C ARG A 70 -7.76 5.30 1.02
N ASP A 71 -7.80 6.28 0.12
CA ASP A 71 -7.80 6.03 -1.32
C ASP A 71 -6.51 5.32 -1.76
N ASN A 72 -5.38 5.70 -1.18
CA ASN A 72 -4.10 5.08 -1.47
C ASN A 72 -4.04 3.63 -0.97
N MET A 73 -4.61 3.35 0.19
CA MET A 73 -4.74 2.00 0.71
C MET A 73 -5.65 1.14 -0.18
N GLU A 74 -6.77 1.68 -0.63
CA GLU A 74 -7.68 0.99 -1.55
C GLU A 74 -6.97 0.58 -2.83
N LYS A 75 -6.23 1.49 -3.44
CA LYS A 75 -5.44 1.19 -4.64
C LYS A 75 -4.40 0.09 -4.39
N MET A 76 -3.75 0.13 -3.25
CA MET A 76 -2.78 -0.90 -2.87
C MET A 76 -3.45 -2.25 -2.70
N TYR A 77 -4.60 -2.32 -2.04
CA TYR A 77 -5.34 -3.57 -1.87
C TYR A 77 -5.85 -4.12 -3.21
N MET A 78 -6.36 -3.27 -4.09
CA MET A 78 -6.78 -3.68 -5.43
C MET A 78 -5.61 -4.27 -6.22
N HIS A 79 -4.44 -3.63 -6.15
CA HIS A 79 -3.22 -4.16 -6.77
C HIS A 79 -2.86 -5.54 -6.22
N LYS A 80 -2.90 -5.72 -4.90
CA LYS A 80 -2.61 -7.01 -4.27
C LYS A 80 -3.61 -8.10 -4.66
N ILE A 81 -4.89 -7.77 -4.69
CA ILE A 81 -5.95 -8.73 -5.08
C ILE A 81 -5.75 -9.20 -6.52
N ILE A 82 -5.49 -8.28 -7.44
CA ILE A 82 -5.40 -8.59 -8.87
C ILE A 82 -4.05 -9.21 -9.23
N ASN A 83 -2.94 -8.58 -8.81
CA ASN A 83 -1.61 -8.91 -9.33
C ASN A 83 -0.81 -9.88 -8.46
N VAL A 84 -1.18 -10.01 -7.18
CA VAL A 84 -0.46 -10.89 -6.25
C VAL A 84 -1.30 -12.11 -5.91
N LEU A 85 -2.48 -11.91 -5.34
CA LEU A 85 -3.35 -13.00 -4.91
C LEU A 85 -4.09 -13.66 -6.09
N GLY A 86 -4.44 -12.87 -7.10
CA GLY A 86 -5.20 -13.36 -8.25
C GLY A 86 -6.62 -13.80 -7.89
N SER A 87 -7.20 -13.19 -6.85
CA SER A 87 -8.52 -13.56 -6.35
C SER A 87 -9.66 -12.73 -6.94
N ASP A 88 -9.34 -11.79 -7.83
CA ASP A 88 -10.36 -11.04 -8.56
C ASP A 88 -11.16 -11.96 -9.48
N GLY A 89 -12.44 -11.66 -9.66
CA GLY A 89 -13.33 -12.43 -10.53
C GLY A 89 -13.61 -13.84 -10.06
N LYS A 90 -13.35 -14.19 -8.82
CA LYS A 90 -13.50 -15.55 -8.27
C LYS A 90 -14.81 -15.77 -7.51
N LEU A 91 -15.66 -14.75 -7.42
CA LEU A 91 -16.96 -14.93 -6.79
C LEU A 91 -17.84 -15.80 -7.70
N ALA A 92 -18.37 -16.88 -7.12
CA ALA A 92 -19.36 -17.71 -7.79
C ALA A 92 -20.72 -16.98 -7.75
N GLU A 93 -21.36 -16.89 -8.88
CA GLU A 93 -22.71 -16.34 -9.01
C GLU A 93 -23.74 -17.44 -9.08
#